data_a7665258ff3cc76ce224ac0c2d211a10
#
_entry.id   a7665258ff3cc76ce224ac0c2d211a10
#
_cell.length_a   1.000
_cell.length_b   1.000
_cell.length_c   1.000
_cell.angle_alpha   90.00
_cell.angle_beta   90.00
_cell.angle_gamma   90.00
#
_symmetry.space_group_name_H-M   'P 1'
#
loop_
_entity.id
_entity.type
_entity.pdbx_description
1 polymer ?
#
loop_
_entity_poly.entity_id
_entity_poly.type
_entity_poly.pdbx_seq_one_letter_code
_entity_poly.pdbx_strand_id
1 'polypeptide(L)'
;DSFENNVSYKTVKYKKKNEDSHFFLDAHVFRAKTDSEKVGLDDYKRVIFKKLDFMPDRGDMLEFDDYNWIILRVNTVDFIKSCIIGKCNNVITLYKNGIKYEYPILIEDQVRLYQLGIKATTYITEPSSIKIFRVSCDDITINTIKRGYIYKIGIANYRIIDVDDILNPGLLVVKIEFSQQQQDVPHEKENENEKVINGYEIIGDSDIFVGQSKFYQAVKYVDGEIDQVAKFNFSIHGDTPIDKYVLKIINEQSCEIKAKDYDYIIILRATDIDSEEYVEKQIILEGLF
;
A
#
# COMPACT_ATOMS: atom_id res chain seq x y z
N ASP A 1 30.43 6.47 18.43
CA ASP A 1 29.31 5.54 18.36
C ASP A 1 29.65 4.33 17.51
N SER A 2 29.71 3.15 18.11
CA SER A 2 30.12 1.90 17.43
C SER A 2 29.09 1.43 16.39
N PHE A 3 27.84 1.92 16.46
CA PHE A 3 26.78 1.54 15.53
C PHE A 3 27.00 2.14 14.13
N GLU A 4 27.41 3.40 14.06
CA GLU A 4 27.52 4.15 12.80
C GLU A 4 28.82 3.85 12.03
N ASN A 5 29.84 3.37 12.71
CA ASN A 5 31.15 3.06 12.10
C ASN A 5 31.22 1.66 11.44
N ASN A 6 30.10 0.96 11.33
CA ASN A 6 30.07 -0.37 10.71
C ASN A 6 29.69 -0.28 9.24
N VAL A 7 30.38 -1.04 8.37
CA VAL A 7 30.14 -1.12 6.92
C VAL A 7 28.69 -1.53 6.58
N SER A 8 28.00 -2.21 7.49
CA SER A 8 26.60 -2.63 7.32
C SER A 8 25.59 -1.53 7.67
N TYR A 9 26.04 -0.39 8.21
CA TYR A 9 25.15 0.73 8.58
C TYR A 9 24.58 1.42 7.34
N LYS A 10 23.27 1.65 7.36
CA LYS A 10 22.54 2.36 6.29
C LYS A 10 21.36 3.12 6.87
N THR A 11 21.06 4.25 6.27
CA THR A 11 19.77 4.90 6.44
C THR A 11 18.82 4.32 5.38
N VAL A 12 17.73 3.72 5.83
CA VAL A 12 16.73 3.10 4.98
C VAL A 12 15.44 3.92 4.97
N LYS A 13 14.82 4.05 3.83
CA LYS A 13 13.49 4.65 3.69
C LYS A 13 12.47 3.54 3.97
N TYR A 14 11.59 3.78 4.94
CA TYR A 14 10.60 2.82 5.41
C TYR A 14 9.20 3.30 5.09
N LYS A 15 8.36 2.40 4.58
CA LYS A 15 6.94 2.62 4.30
C LYS A 15 6.12 1.51 4.94
N LYS A 16 5.15 1.86 5.76
CA LYS A 16 4.17 0.89 6.26
C LYS A 16 3.17 0.52 5.17
N LYS A 17 2.71 -0.72 5.18
CA LYS A 17 1.81 -1.30 4.17
C LYS A 17 0.49 -0.53 3.98
N ASN A 18 -0.05 0.09 5.03
CA ASN A 18 -1.32 0.82 5.00
C ASN A 18 -1.13 2.35 5.03
N GLU A 19 0.08 2.84 4.84
CA GLU A 19 0.37 4.27 4.90
C GLU A 19 1.05 4.72 3.60
N ASP A 20 0.66 5.87 3.07
CA ASP A 20 1.36 6.46 1.91
C ASP A 20 2.62 7.23 2.33
N SER A 21 2.70 7.60 3.60
CA SER A 21 3.87 8.27 4.15
C SER A 21 5.05 7.32 4.31
N HIS A 22 6.25 7.85 4.13
CA HIS A 22 7.49 7.15 4.41
C HIS A 22 8.36 7.98 5.36
N PHE A 23 9.24 7.30 6.09
CA PHE A 23 10.19 7.93 6.99
C PHE A 23 11.54 7.21 6.93
N PHE A 24 12.59 7.87 7.41
CA PHE A 24 13.94 7.33 7.36
C PHE A 24 14.32 6.71 8.71
N LEU A 25 14.94 5.55 8.66
CA LEU A 25 15.43 4.81 9.83
C LEU A 25 16.89 4.39 9.63
N ASP A 26 17.65 4.47 10.71
CA ASP A 26 18.98 3.93 10.75
C ASP A 26 18.95 2.43 11.07
N ALA A 27 19.67 1.66 10.30
CA ALA A 27 19.68 0.22 10.41
C ALA A 27 21.02 -0.40 10.04
N HIS A 28 21.31 -1.56 10.59
CA HIS A 28 22.31 -2.48 10.07
C HIS A 28 21.67 -3.46 9.11
N VAL A 29 22.24 -3.56 7.92
CA VAL A 29 21.80 -4.44 6.85
C VAL A 29 22.87 -5.51 6.61
N PHE A 30 22.51 -6.76 6.84
CA PHE A 30 23.41 -7.90 6.72
C PHE A 30 22.88 -8.87 5.64
N ARG A 31 23.78 -9.70 5.12
CA ARG A 31 23.36 -10.85 4.34
C ARG A 31 22.55 -11.80 5.23
N ALA A 32 21.39 -12.25 4.77
CA ALA A 32 20.63 -13.25 5.50
C ALA A 32 21.40 -14.58 5.46
N LYS A 33 21.72 -15.12 6.63
CA LYS A 33 22.17 -16.51 6.74
C LYS A 33 20.93 -17.40 6.62
N THR A 34 20.80 -18.12 5.54
CA THR A 34 19.84 -19.21 5.42
C THR A 34 20.61 -20.52 5.65
N ASP A 35 19.97 -21.51 6.28
CA ASP A 35 20.58 -22.82 6.56
C ASP A 35 20.94 -23.60 5.30
N SER A 36 20.59 -23.08 4.14
CA SER A 36 20.96 -23.60 2.83
C SER A 36 21.87 -22.61 2.08
N GLU A 37 23.16 -22.84 2.10
CA GLU A 37 24.20 -22.02 1.45
C GLU A 37 24.13 -21.95 -0.09
N LYS A 38 23.03 -22.35 -0.73
CA LYS A 38 22.99 -22.66 -2.17
C LYS A 38 22.07 -21.79 -3.02
N VAL A 39 21.35 -20.81 -2.47
CA VAL A 39 20.48 -19.95 -3.26
C VAL A 39 21.03 -18.53 -3.29
N GLY A 40 20.96 -17.84 -4.43
CA GLY A 40 21.47 -16.49 -4.66
C GLY A 40 21.16 -15.50 -3.52
N LEU A 41 22.10 -15.42 -2.60
CA LEU A 41 21.96 -14.88 -1.25
C LEU A 41 21.87 -13.35 -1.21
N ASP A 42 22.00 -12.71 -2.37
CA ASP A 42 21.94 -11.24 -2.46
C ASP A 42 20.51 -10.72 -2.48
N ASP A 43 19.54 -11.59 -2.76
CA ASP A 43 18.12 -11.23 -2.81
C ASP A 43 17.43 -11.26 -1.42
N TYR A 44 18.14 -11.67 -0.36
CA TYR A 44 17.64 -11.71 0.99
C TYR A 44 18.62 -11.08 1.95
N LYS A 45 18.11 -10.19 2.81
CA LYS A 45 18.91 -9.52 3.84
C LYS A 45 18.24 -9.58 5.19
N ARG A 46 19.05 -9.47 6.23
CA ARG A 46 18.60 -9.27 7.60
C ARG A 46 18.84 -7.81 7.98
N VAL A 47 17.82 -7.17 8.54
CA VAL A 47 17.87 -5.77 9.00
C VAL A 47 17.67 -5.72 10.50
N ILE A 48 18.48 -4.92 11.16
CA ILE A 48 18.37 -4.59 12.60
C ILE A 48 18.27 -3.08 12.70
N PHE A 49 17.16 -2.57 13.22
CA PHE A 49 16.93 -1.14 13.37
C PHE A 49 17.62 -0.59 14.63
N LYS A 50 18.20 0.60 14.52
CA LYS A 50 18.86 1.31 15.65
C LYS A 50 17.83 1.70 16.71
N LYS A 51 16.64 2.08 16.31
CA LYS A 51 15.54 2.48 17.17
C LYS A 51 14.92 1.27 17.86
N LEU A 52 15.21 1.06 19.17
CA LEU A 52 14.82 -0.15 19.91
C LEU A 52 13.30 -0.31 20.10
N ASP A 53 12.57 0.79 20.19
CA ASP A 53 11.10 0.82 20.32
C ASP A 53 10.37 0.70 18.98
N PHE A 54 11.11 0.74 17.87
CA PHE A 54 10.52 0.59 16.54
C PHE A 54 10.05 -0.85 16.31
N MET A 55 8.81 -1.00 15.84
CA MET A 55 8.18 -2.28 15.53
C MET A 55 7.97 -2.39 14.01
N PRO A 56 8.88 -3.08 13.28
CA PRO A 56 8.62 -3.43 11.90
C PRO A 56 7.48 -4.45 11.83
N ASP A 57 6.71 -4.41 10.75
CA ASP A 57 5.67 -5.40 10.50
C ASP A 57 5.92 -6.14 9.18
N ARG A 58 5.37 -7.34 9.06
CA ARG A 58 5.44 -8.13 7.84
C ARG A 58 4.64 -7.45 6.74
N GLY A 59 5.21 -7.40 5.54
CA GLY A 59 4.61 -6.71 4.40
C GLY A 59 4.97 -5.24 4.30
N ASP A 60 5.57 -4.62 5.33
CA ASP A 60 6.11 -3.28 5.19
C ASP A 60 7.28 -3.25 4.21
N MET A 61 7.54 -2.09 3.63
CA MET A 61 8.52 -1.89 2.58
C MET A 61 9.72 -1.08 3.06
N LEU A 62 10.89 -1.44 2.57
CA LEU A 62 12.12 -0.67 2.71
C LEU A 62 12.67 -0.31 1.33
N GLU A 63 13.28 0.87 1.23
CA GLU A 63 13.99 1.29 0.04
C GLU A 63 15.41 1.72 0.44
N PHE A 64 16.41 1.08 -0.17
CA PHE A 64 17.82 1.43 -0.05
C PHE A 64 18.63 0.79 -1.19
N ASP A 65 19.78 1.37 -1.52
CA ASP A 65 20.64 0.94 -2.63
C ASP A 65 19.86 0.82 -3.97
N ASP A 66 18.90 1.72 -4.22
CA ASP A 66 18.05 1.79 -5.42
C ASP A 66 17.10 0.58 -5.61
N TYR A 67 16.85 -0.18 -4.55
CA TYR A 67 15.96 -1.33 -4.59
C TYR A 67 14.85 -1.23 -3.55
N ASN A 68 13.68 -1.76 -3.92
CA ASN A 68 12.59 -2.02 -3.00
C ASN A 68 12.76 -3.39 -2.35
N TRP A 69 12.52 -3.46 -1.05
CA TRP A 69 12.61 -4.65 -0.22
C TRP A 69 11.34 -4.83 0.58
N ILE A 70 10.77 -6.03 0.59
CA ILE A 70 9.58 -6.35 1.37
C ILE A 70 9.95 -7.15 2.63
N ILE A 71 9.35 -6.81 3.77
CA ILE A 71 9.56 -7.54 5.03
C ILE A 71 8.80 -8.87 4.98
N LEU A 72 9.55 -9.97 4.98
CA LEU A 72 9.01 -11.32 4.92
C LEU A 72 8.78 -11.92 6.30
N ARG A 73 9.63 -11.59 7.26
CA ARG A 73 9.58 -12.13 8.61
C ARG A 73 10.14 -11.13 9.61
N VAL A 74 9.47 -11.00 10.73
CA VAL A 74 9.94 -10.24 11.88
C VAL A 74 10.37 -11.22 12.98
N ASN A 75 11.56 -11.04 13.50
CA ASN A 75 12.09 -11.82 14.61
C ASN A 75 12.24 -10.89 15.81
N THR A 76 11.56 -11.21 16.88
CA THR A 76 11.71 -10.55 18.16
C THR A 76 12.43 -11.52 19.10
N VAL A 77 13.72 -11.29 19.32
CA VAL A 77 14.49 -12.05 20.29
C VAL A 77 15.00 -11.04 21.31
N ASP A 78 14.55 -11.19 22.53
CA ASP A 78 14.84 -10.27 23.64
C ASP A 78 14.44 -8.83 23.32
N PHE A 79 15.38 -7.89 23.42
CA PHE A 79 15.17 -6.47 23.14
C PHE A 79 15.55 -6.06 21.71
N ILE A 80 16.09 -6.99 20.89
CA ILE A 80 16.57 -6.71 19.55
C ILE A 80 15.50 -7.16 18.54
N LYS A 81 14.96 -6.21 17.81
CA LYS A 81 14.03 -6.47 16.71
C LYS A 81 14.79 -6.52 15.40
N SER A 82 14.66 -7.62 14.71
CA SER A 82 15.24 -7.79 13.39
C SER A 82 14.23 -8.35 12.41
N CYS A 83 14.38 -8.03 11.14
CA CYS A 83 13.53 -8.59 10.10
C CYS A 83 14.38 -9.25 9.00
N ILE A 84 13.78 -10.22 8.33
CA ILE A 84 14.26 -10.77 7.07
C ILE A 84 13.48 -10.08 5.96
N ILE A 85 14.19 -9.54 5.00
CA ILE A 85 13.64 -8.84 3.85
C ILE A 85 14.01 -9.56 2.57
N GLY A 86 13.12 -9.48 1.56
CA GLY A 86 13.34 -9.98 0.22
C GLY A 86 13.37 -8.84 -0.79
N LYS A 87 14.29 -8.91 -1.76
CA LYS A 87 14.43 -7.93 -2.83
C LYS A 87 13.27 -8.06 -3.80
N CYS A 88 12.50 -6.98 -3.99
CA CYS A 88 11.48 -6.94 -5.03
C CYS A 88 12.14 -6.92 -6.40
N ASN A 89 11.73 -7.80 -7.28
CA ASN A 89 12.31 -8.00 -8.61
C ASN A 89 11.33 -7.70 -9.74
N ASN A 90 10.09 -7.35 -9.43
CA ASN A 90 9.07 -6.95 -10.38
C ASN A 90 8.08 -5.95 -9.75
N VAL A 91 7.16 -5.45 -10.57
CA VAL A 91 6.06 -4.58 -10.16
C VAL A 91 4.78 -5.14 -10.73
N ILE A 92 3.71 -5.16 -9.94
CA ILE A 92 2.35 -5.42 -10.41
C ILE A 92 1.57 -4.11 -10.41
N THR A 93 0.82 -3.86 -11.49
CA THR A 93 -0.09 -2.73 -11.59
C THR A 93 -1.50 -3.18 -11.26
N LEU A 94 -2.11 -2.51 -10.31
CA LEU A 94 -3.49 -2.73 -9.86
C LEU A 94 -4.32 -1.49 -10.11
N TYR A 95 -5.61 -1.67 -10.34
CA TYR A 95 -6.54 -0.56 -10.50
C TYR A 95 -7.68 -0.70 -9.48
N LYS A 96 -8.01 0.38 -8.80
CA LYS A 96 -9.15 0.47 -7.88
C LYS A 96 -9.83 1.82 -8.09
N ASN A 97 -11.11 1.80 -8.43
CA ASN A 97 -11.91 3.01 -8.74
C ASN A 97 -11.27 3.91 -9.82
N GLY A 98 -10.71 3.29 -10.87
CA GLY A 98 -10.02 4.02 -11.95
C GLY A 98 -8.61 4.54 -11.61
N ILE A 99 -8.17 4.43 -10.36
CA ILE A 99 -6.84 4.88 -9.92
C ILE A 99 -5.84 3.73 -10.09
N LYS A 100 -4.70 4.07 -10.72
CA LYS A 100 -3.57 3.16 -10.91
C LYS A 100 -2.69 3.09 -9.67
N TYR A 101 -2.38 1.88 -9.22
CA TYR A 101 -1.45 1.60 -8.13
C TYR A 101 -0.35 0.66 -8.60
N GLU A 102 0.89 0.96 -8.27
CA GLU A 102 2.05 0.13 -8.58
C GLU A 102 2.65 -0.45 -7.31
N TYR A 103 2.69 -1.78 -7.24
CA TYR A 103 3.22 -2.50 -6.09
C TYR A 103 4.50 -3.25 -6.46
N PRO A 104 5.62 -2.95 -5.79
CA PRO A 104 6.81 -3.80 -5.87
C PRO A 104 6.49 -5.19 -5.33
N ILE A 105 6.87 -6.22 -6.08
CA ILE A 105 6.62 -7.63 -5.72
C ILE A 105 7.91 -8.44 -5.75
N LEU A 106 7.98 -9.44 -4.88
CA LEU A 106 9.03 -10.46 -4.90
C LEU A 106 8.49 -11.72 -5.59
N ILE A 107 8.98 -12.01 -6.79
CA ILE A 107 8.62 -13.23 -7.52
C ILE A 107 9.70 -14.28 -7.35
N GLU A 108 9.27 -15.52 -7.07
CA GLU A 108 10.12 -16.69 -6.96
C GLU A 108 9.55 -17.86 -7.78
N ASP A 109 10.43 -18.68 -8.33
CA ASP A 109 10.01 -19.94 -8.91
C ASP A 109 9.54 -20.91 -7.82
N GLN A 110 8.45 -21.63 -8.06
CA GLN A 110 7.92 -22.60 -7.10
C GLN A 110 8.97 -23.66 -6.72
N VAL A 111 9.83 -24.02 -7.64
CA VAL A 111 10.94 -24.99 -7.44
C VAL A 111 11.95 -24.51 -6.41
N ARG A 112 12.24 -23.20 -6.34
CA ARG A 112 13.14 -22.63 -5.32
C ARG A 112 12.57 -22.75 -3.90
N LEU A 113 11.26 -22.64 -3.73
CA LEU A 113 10.61 -22.72 -2.41
C LEU A 113 10.64 -24.13 -1.84
N TYR A 114 10.55 -25.16 -2.67
CA TYR A 114 10.66 -26.56 -2.23
C TYR A 114 12.11 -26.99 -1.97
N GLN A 115 13.09 -26.40 -2.62
CA GLN A 115 14.51 -26.73 -2.45
C GLN A 115 15.12 -26.18 -1.16
N LEU A 116 14.49 -25.23 -0.50
CA LEU A 116 14.94 -24.72 0.81
C LEU A 116 14.85 -25.75 1.95
N GLY A 117 14.26 -26.92 1.70
CA GLY A 117 14.12 -28.01 2.69
C GLY A 117 14.60 -29.40 2.24
N ILE A 118 15.02 -29.59 0.99
CA ILE A 118 15.36 -30.91 0.45
C ILE A 118 16.80 -30.92 -0.04
N LYS A 119 17.61 -31.92 0.38
CA LYS A 119 18.93 -32.19 -0.17
C LYS A 119 18.79 -32.65 -1.62
N ALA A 120 18.71 -31.74 -2.57
CA ALA A 120 18.66 -32.04 -3.98
C ALA A 120 20.08 -32.00 -4.58
N THR A 121 20.54 -33.10 -5.12
CA THR A 121 21.84 -33.23 -5.80
C THR A 121 21.74 -32.99 -7.31
N THR A 122 20.56 -32.70 -7.85
CA THR A 122 20.36 -32.52 -9.30
C THR A 122 19.50 -31.28 -9.54
N TYR A 123 20.06 -30.30 -10.23
CA TYR A 123 19.34 -29.08 -10.66
C TYR A 123 18.79 -29.31 -12.06
N ILE A 124 17.50 -29.45 -12.21
CA ILE A 124 16.83 -29.27 -13.49
C ILE A 124 16.19 -27.85 -13.41
N THR A 125 16.81 -26.88 -14.06
CA THR A 125 16.28 -25.55 -14.25
C THR A 125 15.35 -25.54 -15.46
N GLU A 126 14.26 -26.27 -15.41
CA GLU A 126 13.16 -26.00 -16.32
C GLU A 126 12.40 -24.77 -15.79
N PRO A 127 12.15 -23.76 -16.64
CA PRO A 127 11.31 -22.62 -16.23
C PRO A 127 9.93 -23.15 -15.86
N SER A 128 9.59 -23.15 -14.57
CA SER A 128 8.24 -23.53 -14.14
C SER A 128 7.24 -22.52 -14.69
N SER A 129 6.16 -23.01 -15.31
CA SER A 129 5.01 -22.17 -15.68
C SER A 129 4.32 -21.57 -14.45
N ILE A 130 4.59 -22.15 -13.28
CA ILE A 130 4.00 -21.72 -12.01
C ILE A 130 5.05 -20.97 -11.20
N LYS A 131 4.66 -19.79 -10.73
CA LYS A 131 5.49 -18.93 -9.88
C LYS A 131 4.70 -18.52 -8.64
N ILE A 132 5.41 -18.03 -7.64
CA ILE A 132 4.82 -17.44 -6.44
C ILE A 132 5.36 -16.01 -6.32
N PHE A 133 4.48 -15.06 -6.10
CA PHE A 133 4.93 -13.73 -5.69
C PHE A 133 4.37 -13.34 -4.32
N ARG A 134 5.09 -12.42 -3.68
CA ARG A 134 4.70 -11.80 -2.42
C ARG A 134 4.56 -10.31 -2.61
N VAL A 135 3.51 -9.76 -2.04
CA VAL A 135 3.20 -8.34 -2.06
C VAL A 135 2.67 -7.92 -0.67
N SER A 136 2.78 -6.65 -0.34
CA SER A 136 2.14 -6.08 0.85
C SER A 136 0.64 -6.38 0.86
N CYS A 137 0.14 -6.83 2.00
CA CYS A 137 -1.28 -7.11 2.19
C CYS A 137 -1.94 -5.85 2.77
N ASP A 138 -2.58 -5.07 1.91
CA ASP A 138 -3.37 -3.89 2.25
C ASP A 138 -4.76 -3.96 1.60
N ASP A 139 -5.59 -2.95 1.85
CA ASP A 139 -6.97 -2.90 1.36
C ASP A 139 -7.09 -2.88 -0.18
N ILE A 140 -6.05 -2.44 -0.88
CA ILE A 140 -6.04 -2.42 -2.34
C ILE A 140 -5.69 -3.80 -2.86
N THR A 141 -4.58 -4.39 -2.40
CA THR A 141 -4.11 -5.70 -2.86
C THR A 141 -5.10 -6.82 -2.54
N ILE A 142 -5.68 -6.82 -1.32
CA ILE A 142 -6.70 -7.79 -0.90
C ILE A 142 -7.97 -7.72 -1.76
N ASN A 143 -8.38 -6.52 -2.16
CA ASN A 143 -9.62 -6.34 -2.92
C ASN A 143 -9.44 -6.55 -4.43
N THR A 144 -8.25 -6.32 -4.96
CA THR A 144 -7.98 -6.40 -6.41
C THR A 144 -7.36 -7.73 -6.83
N ILE A 145 -6.45 -8.32 -6.06
CA ILE A 145 -5.81 -9.59 -6.42
C ILE A 145 -6.74 -10.75 -6.10
N LYS A 146 -7.42 -11.29 -7.12
CA LYS A 146 -8.42 -12.37 -6.96
C LYS A 146 -8.06 -13.58 -7.82
N ARG A 147 -8.42 -14.76 -7.32
CA ARG A 147 -8.27 -16.02 -8.06
C ARG A 147 -8.98 -15.96 -9.41
N GLY A 148 -8.32 -16.43 -10.45
CA GLY A 148 -8.83 -16.47 -11.82
C GLY A 148 -8.49 -15.25 -12.65
N TYR A 149 -8.15 -14.10 -12.02
CA TYR A 149 -7.77 -12.89 -12.75
C TYR A 149 -6.41 -13.04 -13.42
N ILE A 150 -6.21 -12.34 -14.53
CA ILE A 150 -4.98 -12.34 -15.31
C ILE A 150 -4.34 -10.97 -15.22
N TYR A 151 -3.10 -10.92 -14.77
CA TYR A 151 -2.30 -9.71 -14.67
C TYR A 151 -1.08 -9.78 -15.58
N LYS A 152 -0.71 -8.64 -16.16
CA LYS A 152 0.57 -8.50 -16.85
C LYS A 152 1.67 -8.23 -15.81
N ILE A 153 2.66 -9.08 -15.76
CA ILE A 153 3.84 -8.95 -14.90
C ILE A 153 5.08 -9.05 -15.79
N GLY A 154 5.87 -7.97 -15.84
CA GLY A 154 6.93 -7.85 -16.82
C GLY A 154 6.40 -7.90 -18.25
N ILE A 155 6.89 -8.84 -19.05
CA ILE A 155 6.50 -8.99 -20.47
C ILE A 155 5.38 -10.03 -20.69
N ALA A 156 4.97 -10.75 -19.65
CA ALA A 156 4.06 -11.90 -19.80
C ALA A 156 2.78 -11.73 -18.96
N ASN A 157 1.73 -12.42 -19.37
CA ASN A 157 0.47 -12.50 -18.64
C ASN A 157 0.46 -13.72 -17.72
N TYR A 158 -0.04 -13.54 -16.51
CA TYR A 158 -0.14 -14.59 -15.50
C TYR A 158 -1.53 -14.63 -14.91
N ARG A 159 -2.11 -15.83 -14.83
CA ARG A 159 -3.38 -16.07 -14.14
C ARG A 159 -3.12 -16.34 -12.66
N ILE A 160 -3.90 -15.73 -11.80
CA ILE A 160 -3.92 -16.03 -10.37
C ILE A 160 -4.56 -17.40 -10.15
N ILE A 161 -3.79 -18.34 -9.60
CA ILE A 161 -4.29 -19.69 -9.26
C ILE A 161 -4.83 -19.69 -7.83
N ASP A 162 -4.07 -19.08 -6.91
CA ASP A 162 -4.37 -19.09 -5.48
C ASP A 162 -3.83 -17.86 -4.78
N VAL A 163 -4.48 -17.48 -3.67
CA VAL A 163 -4.14 -16.31 -2.87
C VAL A 163 -4.24 -16.71 -1.40
N ASP A 164 -3.16 -16.51 -0.65
CA ASP A 164 -3.07 -16.78 0.79
C ASP A 164 -2.68 -15.51 1.55
N ASP A 165 -3.57 -15.07 2.43
CA ASP A 165 -3.40 -13.95 3.37
C ASP A 165 -3.35 -14.41 4.84
N ILE A 166 -3.56 -15.70 5.08
CA ILE A 166 -3.77 -16.29 6.41
C ILE A 166 -2.45 -16.73 7.03
N LEU A 167 -1.64 -17.51 6.31
CA LEU A 167 -0.41 -18.09 6.86
C LEU A 167 0.68 -17.04 7.14
N ASN A 168 0.63 -15.92 6.45
CA ASN A 168 1.61 -14.85 6.56
C ASN A 168 0.94 -13.48 6.75
N PRO A 169 0.33 -13.19 7.92
CA PRO A 169 -0.34 -11.92 8.14
C PRO A 169 0.54 -10.72 7.76
N GLY A 170 -0.01 -9.79 6.98
CA GLY A 170 0.70 -8.64 6.43
C GLY A 170 1.32 -8.86 5.05
N LEU A 171 1.41 -10.11 4.57
CA LEU A 171 1.83 -10.46 3.22
C LEU A 171 0.71 -11.20 2.49
N LEU A 172 0.47 -10.82 1.25
CA LEU A 172 -0.32 -11.60 0.32
C LEU A 172 0.64 -12.51 -0.47
N VAL A 173 0.46 -13.82 -0.34
CA VAL A 173 1.23 -14.83 -1.07
C VAL A 173 0.38 -15.35 -2.21
N VAL A 174 0.81 -15.10 -3.43
CA VAL A 174 0.00 -15.34 -4.63
C VAL A 174 0.69 -16.34 -5.53
N LYS A 175 -0.03 -17.42 -5.85
CA LYS A 175 0.39 -18.42 -6.80
C LYS A 175 -0.15 -18.07 -8.18
N ILE A 176 0.74 -18.02 -9.18
CA ILE A 176 0.42 -17.63 -10.55
C ILE A 176 0.91 -18.66 -11.56
N GLU A 177 0.23 -18.76 -12.70
CA GLU A 177 0.65 -19.54 -13.85
C GLU A 177 0.69 -18.68 -15.11
N PHE A 178 1.60 -19.01 -16.03
CA PHE A 178 1.65 -18.35 -17.33
C PHE A 178 0.33 -18.51 -18.08
N SER A 179 -0.16 -17.42 -18.67
CA SER A 179 -1.40 -17.38 -19.46
C SER A 179 -1.12 -16.83 -20.85
N GLN A 180 -1.65 -17.50 -21.88
CA GLN A 180 -1.66 -16.97 -23.24
C GLN A 180 -2.79 -15.98 -23.47
N GLN A 181 -3.77 -15.93 -22.56
CA GLN A 181 -4.88 -14.97 -22.61
C GLN A 181 -4.37 -13.58 -22.26
N GLN A 182 -4.97 -12.57 -22.86
CA GLN A 182 -4.76 -11.18 -22.45
C GLN A 182 -5.26 -10.96 -21.05
N GLN A 183 -4.79 -9.90 -20.42
CA GLN A 183 -5.17 -9.48 -19.10
C GLN A 183 -6.69 -9.41 -18.96
N ASP A 184 -7.24 -10.24 -18.10
CA ASP A 184 -8.68 -10.31 -17.79
C ASP A 184 -8.88 -9.93 -16.33
N VAL A 185 -8.32 -8.80 -15.97
CA VAL A 185 -8.73 -8.12 -14.76
C VAL A 185 -10.03 -7.42 -15.14
N PRO A 186 -11.05 -7.36 -14.29
CA PRO A 186 -12.04 -6.34 -14.43
C PRO A 186 -11.33 -4.99 -14.32
N HIS A 187 -10.72 -4.57 -15.40
CA HIS A 187 -10.62 -3.17 -15.63
C HIS A 187 -12.09 -2.73 -15.57
N GLU A 188 -12.50 -1.94 -14.62
CA GLU A 188 -13.46 -0.93 -14.97
C GLU A 188 -12.88 -0.37 -16.24
N LYS A 189 -13.46 -0.76 -17.36
CA LYS A 189 -12.90 -0.61 -18.71
C LYS A 189 -12.06 0.65 -18.72
N GLU A 190 -10.74 0.55 -18.90
CA GLU A 190 -10.05 1.63 -19.55
C GLU A 190 -10.93 1.89 -20.77
N ASN A 191 -11.82 2.86 -20.66
CA ASN A 191 -12.33 3.50 -21.82
C ASN A 191 -11.05 3.93 -22.52
N GLU A 192 -10.77 3.36 -23.67
CA GLU A 192 -9.71 3.77 -24.61
C GLU A 192 -9.89 5.21 -25.13
N ASN A 193 -10.85 5.90 -24.62
CA ASN A 193 -10.84 7.30 -24.35
C ASN A 193 -10.26 7.44 -22.94
N GLU A 194 -9.01 7.93 -22.80
CA GLU A 194 -8.60 8.65 -21.61
C GLU A 194 -9.81 9.48 -21.19
N LYS A 195 -10.59 8.96 -20.25
CA LYS A 195 -11.61 9.77 -19.62
C LYS A 195 -10.77 10.67 -18.73
N VAL A 196 -10.37 11.73 -19.37
CA VAL A 196 -9.91 12.93 -18.71
C VAL A 196 -10.82 13.04 -17.49
N ILE A 197 -10.27 12.73 -16.29
CA ILE A 197 -11.05 12.83 -15.06
C ILE A 197 -11.20 14.33 -14.86
N ASN A 198 -12.29 14.85 -15.42
CA ASN A 198 -12.76 16.17 -15.07
C ASN A 198 -13.80 15.95 -13.98
N GLY A 199 -13.59 16.49 -12.82
CA GLY A 199 -14.51 16.31 -11.71
C GLY A 199 -13.98 16.84 -10.40
N TYR A 200 -14.72 16.63 -9.35
CA TYR A 200 -14.42 17.13 -8.02
C TYR A 200 -14.41 15.98 -7.04
N GLU A 201 -13.53 16.05 -6.04
CA GLU A 201 -13.46 15.07 -4.95
C GLU A 201 -13.20 15.76 -3.61
N ILE A 202 -13.75 15.21 -2.53
CA ILE A 202 -13.37 15.58 -1.15
C ILE A 202 -12.55 14.44 -0.55
N ILE A 203 -11.28 14.70 -0.33
CA ILE A 203 -10.33 13.80 0.31
C ILE A 203 -10.42 13.98 1.83
N GLY A 204 -10.51 12.88 2.58
CA GLY A 204 -10.60 12.86 4.05
C GLY A 204 -11.33 11.61 4.54
N ASP A 205 -11.35 11.38 5.84
CA ASP A 205 -11.99 10.22 6.46
C ASP A 205 -13.51 10.26 6.33
N SER A 206 -14.17 9.10 6.36
CA SER A 206 -15.64 9.00 6.34
C SER A 206 -16.27 8.96 7.74
N ASP A 207 -15.47 8.97 8.79
CA ASP A 207 -15.89 8.93 10.18
C ASP A 207 -15.08 9.88 11.06
N ILE A 208 -15.73 10.43 12.11
CA ILE A 208 -15.09 11.28 13.11
C ILE A 208 -15.61 10.86 14.48
N PHE A 209 -14.72 10.49 15.40
CA PHE A 209 -15.10 10.23 16.79
C PHE A 209 -15.33 11.52 17.57
N VAL A 210 -16.31 11.49 18.49
CA VAL A 210 -16.61 12.63 19.37
C VAL A 210 -15.35 13.17 20.04
N GLY A 211 -15.17 14.48 19.97
CA GLY A 211 -14.01 15.18 20.50
C GLY A 211 -12.82 15.26 19.56
N GLN A 212 -12.79 14.47 18.51
CA GLN A 212 -11.74 14.52 17.48
C GLN A 212 -12.04 15.56 16.39
N SER A 213 -10.96 16.00 15.74
CA SER A 213 -11.00 16.81 14.54
C SER A 213 -10.37 16.07 13.37
N LYS A 214 -10.95 16.20 12.19
CA LYS A 214 -10.41 15.66 10.94
C LYS A 214 -10.33 16.74 9.87
N PHE A 215 -9.31 16.62 9.01
CA PHE A 215 -9.08 17.53 7.90
C PHE A 215 -9.67 16.97 6.62
N TYR A 216 -10.25 17.86 5.81
CA TYR A 216 -10.82 17.55 4.51
C TYR A 216 -10.26 18.50 3.48
N GLN A 217 -9.92 17.98 2.31
CA GLN A 217 -9.43 18.75 1.18
C GLN A 217 -10.32 18.51 -0.03
N ALA A 218 -10.80 19.59 -0.66
CA ALA A 218 -11.47 19.52 -1.95
C ALA A 218 -10.44 19.68 -3.07
N VAL A 219 -10.55 18.84 -4.09
CA VAL A 219 -9.71 18.87 -5.28
C VAL A 219 -10.57 18.88 -6.55
N LYS A 220 -10.10 19.58 -7.56
CA LYS A 220 -10.64 19.57 -8.91
C LYS A 220 -9.66 18.87 -9.82
N TYR A 221 -10.14 17.95 -10.63
CA TYR A 221 -9.35 17.28 -11.65
C TYR A 221 -9.66 17.91 -13.02
N VAL A 222 -8.63 18.33 -13.72
CA VAL A 222 -8.69 18.80 -15.09
C VAL A 222 -7.68 17.98 -15.88
N ASP A 223 -8.13 17.31 -16.92
CA ASP A 223 -7.32 16.42 -17.76
C ASP A 223 -6.54 15.34 -16.97
N GLY A 224 -7.15 14.88 -15.85
CA GLY A 224 -6.56 13.85 -14.98
C GLY A 224 -5.55 14.39 -13.96
N GLU A 225 -5.22 15.67 -13.99
CA GLU A 225 -4.32 16.32 -13.04
C GLU A 225 -5.10 17.17 -12.03
N ILE A 226 -4.56 17.31 -10.80
CA ILE A 226 -5.17 18.18 -9.78
C ILE A 226 -4.93 19.63 -10.15
N ASP A 227 -6.01 20.39 -10.31
CA ASP A 227 -5.97 21.84 -10.44
C ASP A 227 -5.64 22.47 -9.07
N GLN A 228 -4.39 22.87 -8.89
CA GLN A 228 -3.89 23.49 -7.66
C GLN A 228 -4.43 24.89 -7.41
N VAL A 229 -5.08 25.50 -8.40
CA VAL A 229 -5.61 26.88 -8.33
C VAL A 229 -7.10 26.88 -7.97
N ALA A 230 -7.79 25.74 -8.07
CA ALA A 230 -9.21 25.62 -7.77
C ALA A 230 -9.52 26.06 -6.34
N LYS A 231 -10.64 26.77 -6.15
CA LYS A 231 -11.08 27.35 -4.89
C LYS A 231 -12.48 26.87 -4.56
N PHE A 232 -12.72 26.56 -3.28
CA PHE A 232 -13.97 25.97 -2.84
C PHE A 232 -14.58 26.71 -1.65
N ASN A 233 -15.91 26.79 -1.66
CA ASN A 233 -16.71 27.14 -0.50
C ASN A 233 -17.19 25.86 0.18
N PHE A 234 -16.87 25.69 1.47
CA PHE A 234 -17.28 24.53 2.26
C PHE A 234 -18.54 24.82 3.07
N SER A 235 -19.49 23.90 3.05
CA SER A 235 -20.71 23.95 3.82
C SER A 235 -21.13 22.56 4.29
N ILE A 236 -21.91 22.50 5.38
CA ILE A 236 -22.54 21.26 5.82
C ILE A 236 -24.00 21.29 5.42
N HIS A 237 -24.46 20.20 4.83
CA HIS A 237 -25.84 19.96 4.43
C HIS A 237 -26.42 18.76 5.20
N GLY A 238 -27.75 18.64 5.22
CA GLY A 238 -28.48 17.59 5.92
C GLY A 238 -29.18 18.09 7.18
N ASP A 239 -29.83 17.16 7.90
CA ASP A 239 -30.69 17.47 9.04
C ASP A 239 -29.96 17.52 10.39
N THR A 240 -28.63 17.39 10.39
CA THR A 240 -27.82 17.38 11.62
C THR A 240 -27.78 18.79 12.24
N PRO A 241 -28.20 18.95 13.51
CA PRO A 241 -28.15 20.24 14.19
C PRO A 241 -26.73 20.81 14.25
N ILE A 242 -26.59 22.11 14.06
CA ILE A 242 -25.31 22.83 13.98
C ILE A 242 -24.47 22.76 15.27
N ASP A 243 -25.10 22.48 16.41
CA ASP A 243 -24.45 22.31 17.70
C ASP A 243 -23.70 20.97 17.83
N LYS A 244 -23.92 20.01 16.91
CA LYS A 244 -23.36 18.67 16.94
C LYS A 244 -21.95 18.57 16.31
N TYR A 245 -21.55 19.60 15.59
CA TYR A 245 -20.22 19.67 14.94
C TYR A 245 -19.67 21.11 14.97
N VAL A 246 -18.41 21.25 14.57
CA VAL A 246 -17.79 22.53 14.23
C VAL A 246 -17.12 22.38 12.89
N LEU A 247 -17.51 23.18 11.91
CA LEU A 247 -16.81 23.36 10.64
C LEU A 247 -15.89 24.59 10.74
N LYS A 248 -14.61 24.42 10.48
CA LYS A 248 -13.63 25.50 10.44
C LYS A 248 -12.94 25.50 9.07
N ILE A 249 -13.09 26.58 8.32
CA ILE A 249 -12.40 26.76 7.05
C ILE A 249 -10.94 27.08 7.36
N ILE A 250 -10.01 26.34 6.76
CA ILE A 250 -8.56 26.53 6.90
C ILE A 250 -8.05 27.41 5.77
N ASN A 251 -8.43 27.09 4.55
CA ASN A 251 -8.15 27.87 3.35
C ASN A 251 -9.18 27.55 2.24
N GLU A 252 -8.98 28.09 1.04
CA GLU A 252 -9.90 27.92 -0.10
C GLU A 252 -9.95 26.47 -0.65
N GLN A 253 -9.12 25.55 -0.16
CA GLN A 253 -9.09 24.15 -0.58
C GLN A 253 -9.30 23.17 0.57
N SER A 254 -9.33 23.61 1.82
CA SER A 254 -9.38 22.70 2.96
C SER A 254 -10.18 23.25 4.14
N CYS A 255 -10.80 22.31 4.86
CA CYS A 255 -11.51 22.59 6.10
C CYS A 255 -11.20 21.52 7.17
N GLU A 256 -11.51 21.85 8.42
CA GLU A 256 -11.46 20.98 9.58
C GLU A 256 -12.87 20.79 10.12
N ILE A 257 -13.25 19.55 10.41
CA ILE A 257 -14.51 19.24 11.08
C ILE A 257 -14.20 18.59 12.42
N LYS A 258 -14.83 19.10 13.48
CA LYS A 258 -14.77 18.52 14.82
C LYS A 258 -16.14 17.98 15.22
N ALA A 259 -16.22 16.70 15.60
CA ALA A 259 -17.43 16.11 16.16
C ALA A 259 -17.62 16.52 17.61
N LYS A 260 -18.83 16.97 17.97
CA LYS A 260 -19.24 17.31 19.34
C LYS A 260 -20.21 16.31 19.95
N ASP A 261 -20.89 15.55 19.10
CA ASP A 261 -21.85 14.53 19.49
C ASP A 261 -21.79 13.37 18.50
N TYR A 262 -22.43 12.25 18.80
CA TYR A 262 -22.39 11.00 18.03
C TYR A 262 -23.77 10.60 17.50
N ASP A 263 -23.82 9.54 16.69
CA ASP A 263 -25.01 9.02 16.00
C ASP A 263 -25.62 10.02 15.00
N TYR A 264 -24.79 10.86 14.41
CA TYR A 264 -25.19 11.80 13.36
C TYR A 264 -24.43 11.54 12.05
N ILE A 265 -25.10 11.89 10.96
CA ILE A 265 -24.50 11.88 9.63
C ILE A 265 -24.52 13.32 9.11
N ILE A 266 -23.35 13.85 8.76
CA ILE A 266 -23.23 15.14 8.11
C ILE A 266 -22.83 14.95 6.65
N ILE A 267 -23.25 15.86 5.78
CA ILE A 267 -22.87 15.93 4.40
C ILE A 267 -22.00 17.15 4.20
N LEU A 268 -20.69 16.94 4.05
CA LEU A 268 -19.78 18.02 3.69
C LEU A 268 -19.91 18.28 2.19
N ARG A 269 -20.22 19.52 1.82
CA ARG A 269 -20.25 19.98 0.44
C ARG A 269 -19.11 20.95 0.21
N ALA A 270 -18.38 20.76 -0.88
CA ALA A 270 -17.41 21.70 -1.43
C ALA A 270 -17.91 22.20 -2.78
N THR A 271 -18.17 23.49 -2.91
CA THR A 271 -18.64 24.14 -4.14
C THR A 271 -17.49 24.92 -4.75
N ASP A 272 -17.14 24.61 -6.01
CA ASP A 272 -16.16 25.38 -6.78
C ASP A 272 -16.67 26.80 -6.99
N ILE A 273 -15.85 27.80 -6.65
CA ILE A 273 -16.23 29.22 -6.69
C ILE A 273 -16.43 29.71 -8.12
N ASP A 274 -15.67 29.15 -9.08
CA ASP A 274 -15.66 29.61 -10.45
C ASP A 274 -16.77 28.98 -11.31
N SER A 275 -17.08 27.69 -11.09
CA SER A 275 -18.06 26.94 -11.90
C SER A 275 -19.42 26.77 -11.22
N GLU A 276 -19.54 27.04 -9.92
CA GLU A 276 -20.70 26.75 -9.06
C GLU A 276 -21.06 25.26 -8.97
N GLU A 277 -20.26 24.37 -9.55
CA GLU A 277 -20.38 22.93 -9.39
C GLU A 277 -19.94 22.49 -8.00
N TYR A 278 -20.50 21.38 -7.50
CA TYR A 278 -20.18 20.92 -6.15
C TYR A 278 -19.95 19.42 -6.09
N VAL A 279 -19.26 19.02 -5.04
CA VAL A 279 -19.10 17.63 -4.62
C VAL A 279 -19.49 17.48 -3.15
N GLU A 280 -20.05 16.33 -2.82
CA GLU A 280 -20.48 15.99 -1.47
C GLU A 280 -19.75 14.76 -0.94
N LYS A 281 -19.50 14.78 0.38
CA LYS A 281 -18.97 13.65 1.12
C LYS A 281 -19.80 13.43 2.38
N GLN A 282 -20.30 12.21 2.54
CA GLN A 282 -20.97 11.78 3.75
C GLN A 282 -19.94 11.45 4.84
N ILE A 283 -20.16 11.95 6.06
CA ILE A 283 -19.28 11.75 7.22
C ILE A 283 -20.14 11.31 8.39
N ILE A 284 -19.74 10.25 9.06
CA ILE A 284 -20.42 9.68 10.22
C ILE A 284 -19.75 10.23 11.49
N LEU A 285 -20.55 10.75 12.42
CA LEU A 285 -20.06 11.14 13.74
C LEU A 285 -20.28 9.99 14.71
N GLU A 286 -19.18 9.39 15.20
CA GLU A 286 -19.20 8.18 16.01
C GLU A 286 -18.89 8.44 17.48
N GLY A 287 -19.46 7.60 18.38
CA GLY A 287 -19.13 7.59 19.79
C GLY A 287 -17.88 6.75 20.08
N LEU A 288 -17.10 7.14 21.07
CA LEU A 288 -16.08 6.27 21.67
C LEU A 288 -16.79 5.28 22.60
N PHE A 289 -16.76 3.99 22.29
CA PHE A 289 -17.23 2.92 23.18
C PHE A 289 -16.16 2.51 24.17
#